data_becf7e4188e21188f397a103a6250c36
#
_entry.id   becf7e4188e21188f397a103a6250c36
#
_cell.length_a   1.000
_cell.length_b   1.000
_cell.length_c   1.000
_cell.angle_alpha   90.00
_cell.angle_beta   90.00
_cell.angle_gamma   90.00
#
_symmetry.space_group_name_H-M   'P 1'
#
loop_
_entity.id
_entity.type
_entity.pdbx_description
1 polymer ?
#
loop_
_entity_poly.entity_id
_entity_poly.type
_entity_poly.pdbx_seq_one_letter_code
_entity_poly.pdbx_strand_id
1 'polypeptide(L)'
;MLRVSRKLRMVFRAAILGFIALPLMALPSLSASSDWFEHEHGAVRLISANAGVGNEQTIDLGLQFRMNPGWKVYWRSPGDAGFPPQISWVGSTNFAGATISWPAPKRFSVLGLETLGYKDEVVFPINAELFERGKTVDLTARVRFLT
;
A
#
# COMPACT_ATOMS: atom_id res chain seq x y z
N MET A 1 15.46 90.84 11.49
CA MET A 1 15.31 89.97 10.31
C MET A 1 15.68 88.54 10.75
N LEU A 2 14.68 87.76 11.24
CA LEU A 2 14.91 86.41 11.73
C LEU A 2 14.53 85.38 10.61
N ARG A 3 15.49 84.54 10.20
CA ARG A 3 15.26 83.42 9.30
C ARG A 3 15.10 82.18 10.14
N VAL A 4 13.87 81.65 10.18
CA VAL A 4 13.59 80.33 10.75
C VAL A 4 13.73 79.27 9.68
N SER A 5 14.72 78.34 9.85
CA SER A 5 14.92 77.19 9.00
C SER A 5 14.25 75.97 9.63
N ARG A 6 13.16 75.47 9.03
CA ARG A 6 12.51 74.24 9.43
C ARG A 6 13.22 73.04 8.75
N LYS A 7 13.90 72.20 9.54
CA LYS A 7 14.40 70.92 9.09
C LYS A 7 13.27 69.88 9.11
N LEU A 8 12.87 69.45 7.91
CA LEU A 8 11.89 68.36 7.76
C LEU A 8 12.65 67.02 7.89
N ARG A 9 12.42 66.26 8.96
CA ARG A 9 12.96 64.92 9.12
C ARG A 9 11.94 63.91 8.57
N MET A 10 12.29 63.27 7.46
CA MET A 10 11.51 62.18 6.89
C MET A 10 11.99 60.88 7.53
N VAL A 11 11.09 60.21 8.29
CA VAL A 11 11.36 58.92 8.92
C VAL A 11 10.86 57.83 7.96
N PHE A 12 11.75 57.12 7.31
CA PHE A 12 11.42 55.90 6.55
C PHE A 12 11.18 54.77 7.56
N ARG A 13 9.95 54.33 7.69
CA ARG A 13 9.62 53.07 8.36
C ARG A 13 9.78 51.95 7.32
N ALA A 14 10.83 51.14 7.44
CA ALA A 14 10.95 49.89 6.69
C ALA A 14 9.88 48.92 7.18
N ALA A 15 8.92 48.58 6.32
CA ALA A 15 7.97 47.52 6.57
C ALA A 15 8.71 46.17 6.29
N ILE A 16 9.04 45.44 7.34
CA ILE A 16 9.53 44.09 7.22
C ILE A 16 8.33 43.22 6.87
N LEU A 17 8.19 42.83 5.59
CA LEU A 17 7.28 41.76 5.17
C LEU A 17 7.87 40.44 5.70
N GLY A 18 7.33 40.00 6.83
CA GLY A 18 7.58 38.66 7.34
C GLY A 18 6.97 37.63 6.40
N PHE A 19 7.80 36.92 5.65
CA PHE A 19 7.40 35.76 4.86
C PHE A 19 7.06 34.63 5.84
N ILE A 20 5.78 34.46 6.16
CA ILE A 20 5.30 33.33 6.95
C ILE A 20 5.38 32.09 6.02
N ALA A 21 6.46 31.32 6.13
CA ALA A 21 6.54 30.00 5.53
C ALA A 21 5.52 29.10 6.25
N LEU A 22 4.35 28.90 5.64
CA LEU A 22 3.44 27.82 6.07
C LEU A 22 4.16 26.49 5.90
N PRO A 23 4.30 25.68 6.97
CA PRO A 23 4.79 24.31 6.79
C PRO A 23 3.79 23.58 5.91
N LEU A 24 4.26 23.06 4.78
CA LEU A 24 3.51 22.14 3.94
C LEU A 24 3.31 20.85 4.74
N MET A 25 2.22 20.76 5.47
CA MET A 25 1.83 19.54 6.16
C MET A 25 1.53 18.49 5.08
N ALA A 26 2.43 17.52 4.94
CA ALA A 26 2.16 16.33 4.16
C ALA A 26 0.95 15.62 4.81
N LEU A 27 -0.18 15.64 4.12
CA LEU A 27 -1.35 14.88 4.55
C LEU A 27 -0.96 13.39 4.53
N PRO A 28 -1.23 12.65 5.61
CA PRO A 28 -0.98 11.21 5.60
C PRO A 28 -1.81 10.59 4.47
N SER A 29 -1.16 9.86 3.59
CA SER A 29 -1.86 9.05 2.60
C SER A 29 -2.68 8.03 3.38
N LEU A 30 -4.01 8.16 3.34
CA LEU A 30 -4.92 7.20 3.93
C LEU A 30 -4.82 5.91 3.09
N SER A 31 -4.09 4.94 3.61
CA SER A 31 -4.08 3.58 3.08
C SER A 31 -5.19 2.78 3.76
N ALA A 32 -5.86 1.91 3.01
CA ALA A 32 -6.82 0.98 3.56
C ALA A 32 -6.16 -0.39 3.77
N SER A 33 -6.54 -1.08 4.83
CA SER A 33 -6.13 -2.46 5.07
C SER A 33 -7.24 -3.22 5.78
N SER A 34 -7.39 -4.51 5.44
CA SER A 34 -8.16 -5.41 6.28
C SER A 34 -7.41 -5.68 7.60
N ASP A 35 -8.12 -6.23 8.57
CA ASP A 35 -7.46 -6.84 9.71
C ASP A 35 -6.56 -7.99 9.26
N TRP A 36 -5.58 -8.35 10.10
CA TRP A 36 -4.78 -9.54 9.91
C TRP A 36 -5.63 -10.79 10.21
N PHE A 37 -5.63 -11.72 9.28
CA PHE A 37 -6.09 -13.07 9.54
C PHE A 37 -4.88 -13.86 10.06
N GLU A 38 -4.88 -14.13 11.37
CA GLU A 38 -3.82 -14.88 12.05
C GLU A 38 -4.08 -16.39 11.92
N HIS A 39 -3.02 -17.15 11.70
CA HIS A 39 -3.02 -18.61 11.73
C HIS A 39 -1.73 -19.13 12.36
N GLU A 40 -1.61 -20.44 12.59
CA GLU A 40 -0.50 -21.05 13.31
C GLU A 40 0.89 -20.68 12.75
N HIS A 41 1.01 -20.51 11.44
CA HIS A 41 2.30 -20.32 10.76
C HIS A 41 2.57 -18.87 10.34
N GLY A 42 1.68 -17.95 10.66
CA GLY A 42 1.82 -16.53 10.31
C GLY A 42 0.49 -15.81 10.17
N ALA A 43 0.47 -14.76 9.37
CA ALA A 43 -0.71 -13.96 9.14
C ALA A 43 -0.82 -13.47 7.69
N VAL A 44 -2.03 -13.17 7.24
CA VAL A 44 -2.30 -12.62 5.92
C VAL A 44 -3.33 -11.48 6.02
N ARG A 45 -3.17 -10.44 5.19
CA ARG A 45 -4.16 -9.38 5.03
C ARG A 45 -4.17 -8.82 3.61
N LEU A 46 -5.27 -8.13 3.29
CA LEU A 46 -5.38 -7.32 2.08
C LEU A 46 -5.06 -5.86 2.43
N ILE A 47 -4.25 -5.22 1.61
CA ILE A 47 -3.88 -3.81 1.76
C ILE A 47 -4.17 -3.06 0.47
N SER A 48 -4.42 -1.76 0.56
CA SER A 48 -4.53 -0.84 -0.59
C SER A 48 -3.69 0.41 -0.33
N ALA A 49 -3.05 0.93 -1.36
CA ALA A 49 -2.34 2.20 -1.28
C ALA A 49 -3.30 3.39 -1.07
N ASN A 50 -4.56 3.25 -1.46
CA ASN A 50 -5.57 4.29 -1.40
C ASN A 50 -6.75 3.87 -0.52
N ALA A 51 -7.31 4.81 0.24
CA ALA A 51 -8.51 4.59 1.06
C ALA A 51 -9.81 4.60 0.23
N GLY A 52 -9.76 5.00 -1.03
CA GLY A 52 -10.91 5.08 -1.91
C GLY A 52 -10.52 4.95 -3.38
N VAL A 53 -11.46 4.56 -4.20
CA VAL A 53 -11.27 4.29 -5.63
C VAL A 53 -11.34 5.53 -6.51
N GLY A 54 -11.90 6.64 -6.00
CA GLY A 54 -12.10 7.83 -6.82
C GLY A 54 -12.87 7.51 -8.11
N ASN A 55 -12.39 8.02 -9.24
CA ASN A 55 -12.97 7.77 -10.55
C ASN A 55 -12.12 6.80 -11.40
N GLU A 56 -11.32 5.96 -10.75
CA GLU A 56 -10.45 5.01 -11.42
C GLU A 56 -11.22 3.74 -11.85
N GLN A 57 -10.73 3.09 -12.91
CA GLN A 57 -11.25 1.80 -13.39
C GLN A 57 -10.56 0.63 -12.70
N THR A 58 -9.39 0.87 -12.13
CA THR A 58 -8.57 -0.14 -11.45
C THR A 58 -8.14 0.35 -10.09
N ILE A 59 -7.88 -0.57 -9.18
CA ILE A 59 -7.29 -0.30 -7.88
C ILE A 59 -6.08 -1.20 -7.65
N ASP A 60 -5.04 -0.63 -7.06
CA ASP A 60 -3.84 -1.36 -6.68
C ASP A 60 -3.95 -1.84 -5.23
N LEU A 61 -3.87 -3.14 -5.09
CA LEU A 61 -3.96 -3.85 -3.83
C LEU A 61 -2.67 -4.64 -3.58
N GLY A 62 -2.50 -5.12 -2.36
CA GLY A 62 -1.48 -6.08 -2.00
C GLY A 62 -2.05 -7.18 -1.11
N LEU A 63 -1.73 -8.44 -1.40
CA LEU A 63 -1.93 -9.51 -0.46
C LEU A 63 -0.64 -9.68 0.32
N GLN A 64 -0.65 -9.25 1.59
CA GLN A 64 0.51 -9.25 2.47
C GLN A 64 0.50 -10.49 3.37
N PHE A 65 1.57 -11.26 3.30
CA PHE A 65 1.86 -12.36 4.21
C PHE A 65 2.98 -11.98 5.17
N ARG A 66 2.83 -12.37 6.41
CA ARG A 66 3.85 -12.32 7.45
C ARG A 66 4.00 -13.72 8.04
N MET A 67 5.13 -14.37 7.81
CA MET A 67 5.38 -15.74 8.20
C MET A 67 6.15 -15.82 9.51
N ASN A 68 5.79 -16.77 10.37
CA ASN A 68 6.56 -17.08 11.56
C ASN A 68 7.93 -17.68 11.19
N PRO A 69 8.96 -17.56 12.04
CA PRO A 69 10.28 -18.14 11.78
C PRO A 69 10.20 -19.63 11.41
N GLY A 70 10.88 -19.98 10.32
CA GLY A 70 10.90 -21.37 9.81
C GLY A 70 9.78 -21.70 8.81
N TRP A 71 8.76 -20.86 8.72
CA TRP A 71 7.65 -21.05 7.78
C TRP A 71 7.84 -20.22 6.51
N LYS A 72 7.15 -20.63 5.42
CA LYS A 72 7.19 -19.96 4.12
C LYS A 72 5.85 -20.09 3.41
N VAL A 73 5.61 -19.20 2.45
CA VAL A 73 4.55 -19.32 1.47
C VAL A 73 5.17 -19.55 0.09
N TYR A 74 4.52 -20.37 -0.72
CA TYR A 74 5.10 -20.84 -1.98
C TYR A 74 4.87 -19.85 -3.14
N TRP A 75 5.80 -19.85 -4.10
CA TRP A 75 5.68 -19.14 -5.36
C TRP A 75 4.72 -19.85 -6.31
N ARG A 76 4.27 -19.14 -7.37
CA ARG A 76 3.35 -19.69 -8.39
C ARG A 76 3.79 -21.01 -9.02
N SER A 77 5.10 -21.25 -9.07
CA SER A 77 5.71 -22.51 -9.51
C SER A 77 6.60 -23.00 -8.38
N PRO A 78 6.08 -23.77 -7.43
CA PRO A 78 6.74 -24.01 -6.15
C PRO A 78 7.95 -24.94 -6.23
N GLY A 79 8.18 -25.63 -7.34
CA GLY A 79 9.25 -26.61 -7.52
C GLY A 79 8.78 -28.02 -7.23
N ASP A 80 9.63 -28.81 -6.54
CA ASP A 80 9.37 -30.24 -6.30
C ASP A 80 8.21 -30.50 -5.33
N ALA A 81 7.89 -29.53 -4.49
CA ALA A 81 6.80 -29.63 -3.51
C ALA A 81 6.21 -28.26 -3.19
N GLY A 82 4.99 -28.26 -2.65
CA GLY A 82 4.29 -27.05 -2.20
C GLY A 82 3.06 -26.73 -3.02
N PHE A 83 2.35 -25.68 -2.60
CA PHE A 83 1.13 -25.22 -3.21
C PHE A 83 1.08 -23.69 -3.15
N PRO A 84 0.97 -22.99 -4.30
CA PRO A 84 0.91 -21.54 -4.32
C PRO A 84 -0.41 -21.00 -3.74
N PRO A 85 -0.41 -19.79 -3.19
CA PRO A 85 -1.64 -19.12 -2.81
C PRO A 85 -2.63 -19.04 -3.95
N GLN A 86 -3.88 -19.40 -3.67
CA GLN A 86 -5.04 -19.22 -4.55
C GLN A 86 -6.00 -18.23 -3.91
N ILE A 87 -6.49 -17.28 -4.69
CA ILE A 87 -7.42 -16.27 -4.22
C ILE A 87 -8.74 -16.43 -4.95
N SER A 88 -9.83 -16.44 -4.17
CA SER A 88 -11.20 -16.35 -4.69
C SER A 88 -11.82 -15.05 -4.20
N TRP A 89 -12.46 -14.33 -5.10
CA TRP A 89 -13.10 -13.05 -4.84
C TRP A 89 -14.62 -13.13 -4.70
N VAL A 90 -15.13 -14.32 -4.42
CA VAL A 90 -16.58 -14.56 -4.24
C VAL A 90 -17.11 -13.76 -3.06
N GLY A 91 -18.14 -12.97 -3.32
CA GLY A 91 -18.75 -12.06 -2.35
C GLY A 91 -18.29 -10.61 -2.50
N SER A 92 -17.38 -10.32 -3.43
CA SER A 92 -17.02 -8.95 -3.77
C SER A 92 -18.10 -8.26 -4.61
N THR A 93 -18.23 -6.94 -4.45
CA THR A 93 -19.15 -6.10 -5.24
C THR A 93 -18.36 -5.09 -6.07
N ASN A 94 -18.88 -4.73 -7.24
CA ASN A 94 -18.24 -3.84 -8.23
C ASN A 94 -16.82 -4.31 -8.61
N PHE A 95 -16.63 -5.63 -8.74
CA PHE A 95 -15.34 -6.27 -9.01
C PHE A 95 -15.42 -7.10 -10.30
N ALA A 96 -14.67 -6.72 -11.33
CA ALA A 96 -14.65 -7.38 -12.63
C ALA A 96 -13.60 -8.49 -12.72
N GLY A 97 -12.46 -8.32 -12.04
CA GLY A 97 -11.38 -9.29 -12.05
C GLY A 97 -10.12 -8.76 -11.35
N ALA A 98 -9.11 -9.60 -11.22
CA ALA A 98 -7.82 -9.20 -10.68
C ALA A 98 -6.66 -9.98 -11.29
N THR A 99 -5.54 -9.30 -11.45
CA THR A 99 -4.26 -9.88 -11.85
C THR A 99 -3.26 -9.78 -10.70
N ILE A 100 -2.60 -10.90 -10.38
CA ILE A 100 -1.59 -10.98 -9.32
C ILE A 100 -0.20 -10.92 -9.94
N SER A 101 0.66 -10.07 -9.40
CA SER A 101 2.08 -10.04 -9.69
C SER A 101 2.86 -10.82 -8.64
N TRP A 102 3.82 -11.60 -9.10
CA TRP A 102 4.62 -12.46 -8.25
C TRP A 102 6.03 -11.91 -8.11
N PRO A 103 6.44 -11.43 -6.92
CA PRO A 103 7.83 -11.01 -6.69
C PRO A 103 8.82 -12.14 -6.98
N ALA A 104 10.10 -11.81 -7.13
CA ALA A 104 11.14 -12.80 -7.30
C ALA A 104 11.22 -13.72 -6.06
N PRO A 105 11.09 -15.04 -6.20
CA PRO A 105 11.12 -15.97 -5.08
C PRO A 105 12.56 -16.26 -4.62
N LYS A 106 12.67 -16.83 -3.42
CA LYS A 106 13.89 -17.47 -2.93
C LYS A 106 13.80 -18.98 -3.11
N ARG A 107 14.96 -19.62 -3.29
CA ARG A 107 15.09 -21.07 -3.31
C ARG A 107 15.28 -21.61 -1.90
N PHE A 108 14.65 -22.74 -1.63
CA PHE A 108 14.75 -23.47 -0.37
C PHE A 108 14.95 -24.94 -0.68
N SER A 109 15.83 -25.61 0.08
CA SER A 109 15.95 -27.06 0.07
C SER A 109 15.35 -27.61 1.37
N VAL A 110 14.38 -28.50 1.26
CA VAL A 110 13.70 -29.11 2.39
C VAL A 110 13.65 -30.61 2.17
N LEU A 111 14.35 -31.37 3.01
CA LEU A 111 14.43 -32.84 2.90
C LEU A 111 14.88 -33.32 1.49
N GLY A 112 15.78 -32.58 0.84
CA GLY A 112 16.26 -32.88 -0.50
C GLY A 112 15.35 -32.44 -1.65
N LEU A 113 14.21 -31.81 -1.35
CA LEU A 113 13.28 -31.21 -2.32
C LEU A 113 13.62 -29.74 -2.52
N GLU A 114 13.77 -29.32 -3.78
CA GLU A 114 14.00 -27.92 -4.13
C GLU A 114 12.67 -27.20 -4.31
N THR A 115 12.45 -26.15 -3.51
CA THR A 115 11.21 -25.37 -3.54
C THR A 115 11.47 -23.89 -3.70
N LEU A 116 10.50 -23.18 -4.27
CA LEU A 116 10.53 -21.72 -4.48
C LEU A 116 9.41 -21.05 -3.69
N GLY A 117 9.74 -19.96 -3.00
CA GLY A 117 8.76 -19.28 -2.17
C GLY A 117 9.33 -18.05 -1.46
N TYR A 118 8.67 -17.67 -0.38
CA TYR A 118 8.97 -16.47 0.40
C TYR A 118 8.90 -16.80 1.89
N LYS A 119 9.81 -16.24 2.66
CA LYS A 119 9.84 -16.30 4.12
C LYS A 119 9.78 -14.89 4.70
N ASP A 120 9.56 -14.79 5.98
CA ASP A 120 9.46 -13.57 6.74
C ASP A 120 8.24 -12.74 6.31
N GLU A 121 8.39 -11.87 5.33
CA GLU A 121 7.29 -11.05 4.82
C GLU A 121 7.34 -10.96 3.28
N VAL A 122 6.16 -11.00 2.65
CA VAL A 122 6.00 -10.73 1.22
C VAL A 122 4.67 -10.07 0.94
N VAL A 123 4.66 -9.15 -0.02
CA VAL A 123 3.45 -8.57 -0.59
C VAL A 123 3.34 -9.02 -2.05
N PHE A 124 2.22 -9.62 -2.40
CA PHE A 124 1.85 -9.90 -3.79
C PHE A 124 1.03 -8.71 -4.31
N PRO A 125 1.58 -7.89 -5.22
CA PRO A 125 0.81 -6.82 -5.84
C PRO A 125 -0.35 -7.39 -6.64
N ILE A 126 -1.51 -6.75 -6.53
CA ILE A 126 -2.74 -7.14 -7.22
C ILE A 126 -3.32 -5.90 -7.88
N ASN A 127 -3.54 -5.97 -9.19
CA ASN A 127 -4.32 -4.97 -9.91
C ASN A 127 -5.74 -5.51 -10.09
N ALA A 128 -6.72 -4.85 -9.48
CA ALA A 128 -8.13 -5.23 -9.52
C ALA A 128 -8.91 -4.29 -10.43
N GLU A 129 -9.71 -4.85 -11.32
CA GLU A 129 -10.58 -4.14 -12.25
C GLU A 129 -11.98 -4.00 -11.68
N LEU A 130 -12.60 -2.85 -11.91
CA LEU A 130 -13.96 -2.53 -11.46
C LEU A 130 -14.94 -2.53 -12.62
N PHE A 131 -16.18 -2.94 -12.36
CA PHE A 131 -17.25 -2.82 -13.35
C PHE A 131 -17.63 -1.36 -13.60
N GLU A 132 -17.77 -0.57 -12.53
CA GLU A 132 -18.22 0.83 -12.62
C GLU A 132 -17.26 1.75 -11.86
N ARG A 133 -16.90 2.85 -12.52
CA ARG A 133 -16.10 3.93 -11.91
C ARG A 133 -16.94 4.74 -10.92
N GLY A 134 -16.30 5.31 -9.91
CA GLY A 134 -16.95 6.21 -8.95
C GLY A 134 -17.99 5.55 -8.05
N LYS A 135 -18.09 4.22 -8.09
CA LYS A 135 -18.97 3.44 -7.22
C LYS A 135 -18.18 2.79 -6.10
N THR A 136 -18.88 2.56 -5.00
CA THR A 136 -18.32 1.80 -3.87
C THR A 136 -17.90 0.40 -4.33
N VAL A 137 -16.79 -0.06 -3.81
CA VAL A 137 -16.30 -1.41 -4.01
C VAL A 137 -16.12 -2.08 -2.65
N ASP A 138 -16.67 -3.30 -2.52
CA ASP A 138 -16.39 -4.18 -1.39
C ASP A 138 -15.62 -5.40 -1.89
N LEU A 139 -14.48 -5.68 -1.28
CA LEU A 139 -13.62 -6.80 -1.67
C LEU A 139 -13.55 -7.85 -0.58
N THR A 140 -13.87 -9.07 -0.96
CA THR A 140 -13.72 -10.25 -0.13
C THR A 140 -12.73 -11.21 -0.77
N ALA A 141 -11.54 -11.31 -0.21
CA ALA A 141 -10.51 -12.26 -0.65
C ALA A 141 -10.54 -13.52 0.25
N ARG A 142 -10.86 -14.67 -0.33
CA ARG A 142 -10.67 -15.97 0.31
C ARG A 142 -9.37 -16.56 -0.20
N VAL A 143 -8.41 -16.71 0.70
CA VAL A 143 -7.06 -17.19 0.35
C VAL A 143 -6.88 -18.62 0.85
N ARG A 144 -6.47 -19.50 -0.05
CA ARG A 144 -6.06 -20.87 0.25
C ARG A 144 -4.58 -21.01 -0.08
N PHE A 145 -3.78 -21.43 0.85
CA PHE A 145 -2.33 -21.54 0.70
C PHE A 145 -1.77 -22.65 1.58
N LEU A 146 -0.57 -23.08 1.26
CA LEU A 146 0.22 -24.01 2.07
C LEU A 146 1.44 -23.25 2.63
N THR A 147 1.81 -23.58 3.85
CA THR A 147 3.00 -23.06 4.54
C THR A 147 3.93 -24.20 4.92
#